data_6bef964355273bfd60f1a7c6bb85ad27
#
_entry.id   6bef964355273bfd60f1a7c6bb85ad27
#
_cell.length_a   1.000
_cell.length_b   1.000
_cell.length_c   1.000
_cell.angle_alpha   90.00
_cell.angle_beta   90.00
_cell.angle_gamma   90.00
#
_symmetry.space_group_name_H-M   'P 1'
#
loop_
_entity.id
_entity.type
_entity.pdbx_description
1 polymer ?
#
loop_
_entity_poly.entity_id
_entity_poly.type
_entity_poly.pdbx_seq_one_letter_code
_entity_poly.pdbx_strand_id
1 'polypeptide(L)'
;ALAVAILLLQRGKRGTGLQVLIALLLSLVLCNLLLKNAVDRVRPFDLNQMVQLLVPEPQDPSFPSGHTSASFAAVTVLFLNRWKGRWPALALAGGIGFSRMYLYLHFLTDVLGGVATGVFCGWLAATLWQKWISPHWPETPPDPPKTKKRTVT
;
A
#
# COMPACT_ATOMS: atom_id res chain seq x y z
N ALA A 1 -3.91 -7.13 0.99
CA ALA A 1 -3.60 -8.45 1.58
C ALA A 1 -3.16 -9.46 0.52
N LEU A 2 -3.94 -9.74 -0.54
CA LEU A 2 -3.63 -10.79 -1.55
C LEU A 2 -2.31 -10.56 -2.27
N ALA A 3 -2.02 -9.33 -2.71
CA ALA A 3 -0.76 -9.00 -3.39
C ALA A 3 0.46 -9.29 -2.50
N VAL A 4 0.36 -9.00 -1.20
CA VAL A 4 1.42 -9.30 -0.23
C VAL A 4 1.63 -10.81 -0.13
N ALA A 5 0.55 -11.59 -0.01
CA ALA A 5 0.63 -13.05 0.04
C ALA A 5 1.30 -13.62 -1.21
N ILE A 6 0.92 -13.14 -2.40
CA ILE A 6 1.54 -13.54 -3.67
C ILE A 6 3.04 -13.25 -3.67
N LEU A 7 3.46 -12.07 -3.24
CA LEU A 7 4.87 -11.67 -3.19
C LEU A 7 5.67 -12.51 -2.18
N LEU A 8 5.08 -12.82 -1.03
CA LEU A 8 5.72 -13.66 -0.01
C LEU A 8 5.89 -15.11 -0.46
N LEU A 9 4.95 -15.63 -1.25
CA LEU A 9 5.01 -16.99 -1.78
C LEU A 9 6.00 -17.14 -2.94
N GLN A 10 6.27 -16.08 -3.70
CA GLN A 10 7.20 -16.11 -4.81
C GLN A 10 8.66 -16.15 -4.32
N ARG A 11 9.39 -17.25 -4.64
CA ARG A 11 10.84 -17.33 -4.40
C ARG A 11 11.54 -16.14 -5.10
N GLY A 12 12.45 -15.48 -4.40
CA GLY A 12 13.15 -14.28 -4.90
C GLY A 12 12.41 -12.95 -4.76
N LYS A 13 11.14 -12.94 -4.28
CA LYS A 13 10.37 -11.70 -4.04
C LYS A 13 9.90 -11.53 -2.60
N ARG A 14 10.31 -12.44 -1.71
CA ARG A 14 9.94 -12.38 -0.28
C ARG A 14 10.36 -11.07 0.37
N GLY A 15 11.54 -10.55 0.03
CA GLY A 15 12.00 -9.26 0.52
C GLY A 15 11.07 -8.10 0.13
N THR A 16 10.58 -8.07 -1.12
CA THR A 16 9.59 -7.07 -1.55
C THR A 16 8.27 -7.22 -0.78
N GLY A 17 7.81 -8.45 -0.55
CA GLY A 17 6.61 -8.73 0.24
C GLY A 17 6.73 -8.21 1.68
N LEU A 18 7.87 -8.43 2.32
CA LEU A 18 8.14 -7.94 3.68
C LEU A 18 8.25 -6.41 3.72
N GLN A 19 8.87 -5.77 2.74
CA GLN A 19 8.87 -4.31 2.62
C GLN A 19 7.45 -3.75 2.51
N VAL A 20 6.57 -4.39 1.73
CA VAL A 20 5.16 -3.99 1.65
C VAL A 20 4.47 -4.14 3.01
N LEU A 21 4.71 -5.23 3.76
CA LEU A 21 4.16 -5.37 5.12
C LEU A 21 4.63 -4.25 6.05
N ILE A 22 5.93 -3.93 6.04
CA ILE A 22 6.48 -2.83 6.85
C ILE A 22 5.82 -1.50 6.45
N ALA A 23 5.69 -1.23 5.14
CA ALA A 23 5.04 -0.02 4.64
C ALA A 23 3.58 0.11 5.08
N LEU A 24 2.83 -1.01 5.07
CA LEU A 24 1.45 -1.05 5.54
C LEU A 24 1.35 -0.81 7.05
N LEU A 25 2.25 -1.39 7.86
CA LEU A 25 2.31 -1.14 9.30
C LEU A 25 2.65 0.32 9.62
N LEU A 26 3.63 0.89 8.93
CA LEU A 26 3.97 2.31 9.07
C LEU A 26 2.79 3.21 8.67
N SER A 27 2.11 2.87 7.57
CA SER A 27 0.90 3.59 7.12
C SER A 27 -0.23 3.49 8.15
N LEU A 28 -0.44 2.30 8.74
CA LEU A 28 -1.45 2.10 9.79
C LEU A 28 -1.16 2.99 11.00
N VAL A 29 0.06 2.99 11.49
CA VAL A 29 0.46 3.78 12.66
C VAL A 29 0.37 5.29 12.35
N LEU A 30 1.04 5.73 11.30
CA LEU A 30 1.12 7.16 10.98
C LEU A 30 -0.25 7.74 10.59
N CYS A 31 -0.98 7.06 9.72
CA CYS A 31 -2.27 7.54 9.24
C CYS A 31 -3.36 7.41 10.31
N ASN A 32 -3.59 6.18 10.84
CA ASN A 32 -4.77 5.92 11.65
C ASN A 32 -4.57 6.26 13.14
N LEU A 33 -3.35 6.09 13.69
CA LEU A 33 -3.13 6.36 15.11
C LEU A 33 -2.65 7.79 15.37
N LEU A 34 -1.86 8.38 14.47
CA LEU A 34 -1.29 9.70 14.70
C LEU A 34 -2.07 10.80 13.98
N LEU A 35 -2.13 10.77 12.63
CA LEU A 35 -2.68 11.89 11.86
C LEU A 35 -4.19 12.04 12.01
N LYS A 36 -4.96 10.95 12.08
CA LYS A 36 -6.41 11.03 12.29
C LYS A 36 -6.76 11.70 13.60
N ASN A 37 -6.10 11.28 14.67
CA ASN A 37 -6.35 11.85 16.01
C ASN A 37 -5.82 13.29 16.15
N ALA A 38 -4.77 13.65 15.40
CA ALA A 38 -4.21 15.00 15.44
C ALA A 38 -5.04 16.03 14.68
N VAL A 39 -5.67 15.63 13.55
CA VAL A 39 -6.45 16.55 12.70
C VAL A 39 -7.92 16.54 13.04
N ASP A 40 -8.47 15.41 13.47
CA ASP A 40 -9.86 15.18 13.89
C ASP A 40 -10.91 15.80 12.95
N ARG A 41 -10.76 15.57 11.64
CA ARG A 41 -11.59 16.16 10.60
C ARG A 41 -12.92 15.44 10.45
N VAL A 42 -14.03 16.16 10.47
CA VAL A 42 -15.38 15.65 10.14
C VAL A 42 -15.43 15.15 8.70
N ARG A 43 -16.31 14.18 8.44
CA ARG A 43 -16.47 13.59 7.12
C ARG A 43 -17.48 14.36 6.24
N PRO A 44 -17.42 14.20 4.90
CA PRO A 44 -18.39 14.83 4.00
C PRO A 44 -19.84 14.50 4.33
N PHE A 45 -20.15 13.26 4.69
CA PHE A 45 -21.52 12.85 5.00
C PHE A 45 -22.05 13.43 6.32
N ASP A 46 -21.19 13.75 7.30
CA ASP A 46 -21.58 14.42 8.54
C ASP A 46 -22.04 15.85 8.27
N LEU A 47 -21.50 16.48 7.22
CA LEU A 47 -21.87 17.86 6.81
C LEU A 47 -23.14 17.88 5.97
N ASN A 48 -23.51 16.78 5.32
CA ASN A 48 -24.69 16.70 4.48
C ASN A 48 -25.44 15.37 4.73
N GLN A 49 -26.33 15.38 5.69
CA GLN A 49 -27.13 14.23 6.11
C GLN A 49 -28.19 13.81 5.08
N MET A 50 -28.36 14.57 3.99
CA MET A 50 -29.28 14.19 2.90
C MET A 50 -28.70 13.08 2.01
N VAL A 51 -27.39 12.81 2.12
CA VAL A 51 -26.74 11.76 1.33
C VAL A 51 -26.88 10.42 2.03
N GLN A 52 -27.60 9.51 1.39
CA GLN A 52 -27.67 8.14 1.87
C GLN A 52 -26.40 7.38 1.47
N LEU A 53 -25.61 6.93 2.45
CA LEU A 53 -24.40 6.18 2.19
C LEU A 53 -24.68 4.77 1.67
N LEU A 54 -23.87 4.32 0.73
CA LEU A 54 -23.92 2.96 0.17
C LEU A 54 -23.15 1.94 1.04
N VAL A 55 -22.46 2.39 2.07
CA VAL A 55 -21.64 1.58 2.98
C VAL A 55 -21.87 2.02 4.42
N PRO A 56 -21.57 1.18 5.43
CA PRO A 56 -21.67 1.57 6.83
C PRO A 56 -20.83 2.81 7.14
N GLU A 57 -21.34 3.68 7.97
CA GLU A 57 -20.70 4.91 8.41
C GLU A 57 -19.43 4.61 9.21
N PRO A 58 -18.24 5.05 8.74
CA PRO A 58 -17.02 4.95 9.53
C PRO A 58 -17.09 5.90 10.73
N GLN A 59 -16.63 5.43 11.89
CA GLN A 59 -16.66 6.18 13.14
C GLN A 59 -15.36 6.95 13.42
N ASP A 60 -14.38 6.87 12.54
CA ASP A 60 -13.07 7.49 12.67
C ASP A 60 -12.96 8.79 11.84
N PRO A 61 -12.05 9.72 12.18
CA PRO A 61 -11.87 10.99 11.46
C PRO A 61 -11.57 10.81 9.97
N SER A 62 -11.95 11.85 9.17
CA SER A 62 -11.84 11.82 7.71
C SER A 62 -10.39 11.88 7.21
N PHE A 63 -9.55 12.75 7.80
CA PHE A 63 -8.20 13.02 7.30
C PHE A 63 -7.12 12.25 8.07
N PRO A 64 -6.14 11.67 7.37
CA PRO A 64 -6.10 11.37 5.95
C PRO A 64 -6.83 10.07 5.61
N SER A 65 -7.05 9.79 4.30
CA SER A 65 -7.69 8.55 3.86
C SER A 65 -6.79 7.33 4.07
N GLY A 66 -7.16 6.47 5.02
CA GLY A 66 -6.40 5.26 5.37
C GLY A 66 -6.31 4.24 4.23
N HIS A 67 -7.41 4.04 3.47
CA HIS A 67 -7.41 3.15 2.30
C HIS A 67 -6.46 3.64 1.22
N THR A 68 -6.45 4.95 0.96
CA THR A 68 -5.54 5.56 -0.01
C THR A 68 -4.09 5.44 0.48
N SER A 69 -3.82 5.76 1.75
CA SER A 69 -2.48 5.68 2.33
C SER A 69 -1.91 4.25 2.23
N ALA A 70 -2.65 3.24 2.64
CA ALA A 70 -2.22 1.84 2.55
C ALA A 70 -1.97 1.39 1.10
N SER A 71 -2.84 1.79 0.16
CA SER A 71 -2.70 1.45 -1.25
C SER A 71 -1.43 2.07 -1.85
N PHE A 72 -1.19 3.36 -1.59
CA PHE A 72 -0.01 4.05 -2.11
C PHE A 72 1.28 3.66 -1.40
N ALA A 73 1.23 3.26 -0.12
CA ALA A 73 2.38 2.67 0.57
C ALA A 73 2.86 1.38 -0.11
N ALA A 74 1.92 0.48 -0.42
CA ALA A 74 2.23 -0.75 -1.16
C ALA A 74 2.77 -0.45 -2.56
N VAL A 75 2.09 0.41 -3.32
CA VAL A 75 2.47 0.80 -4.69
C VAL A 75 3.88 1.39 -4.73
N THR A 76 4.22 2.28 -3.79
CA THR A 76 5.56 2.88 -3.73
C THR A 76 6.65 1.82 -3.58
N VAL A 77 6.47 0.84 -2.70
CA VAL A 77 7.41 -0.28 -2.57
C VAL A 77 7.53 -1.07 -3.88
N LEU A 78 6.41 -1.34 -4.56
CA LEU A 78 6.41 -2.06 -5.84
C LEU A 78 7.17 -1.29 -6.94
N PHE A 79 7.06 0.05 -6.96
CA PHE A 79 7.82 0.88 -7.89
C PHE A 79 9.32 0.87 -7.59
N LEU A 80 9.70 1.05 -6.33
CA LEU A 80 11.10 1.04 -5.91
C LEU A 80 11.80 -0.31 -6.20
N ASN A 81 11.06 -1.41 -6.04
CA ASN A 81 11.55 -2.76 -6.37
C ASN A 81 11.33 -3.15 -7.85
N ARG A 82 10.90 -2.24 -8.71
CA ARG A 82 10.67 -2.45 -10.15
C ARG A 82 9.80 -3.67 -10.47
N TRP A 83 8.82 -3.97 -9.59
CA TRP A 83 7.93 -5.10 -9.81
C TRP A 83 7.11 -4.93 -11.10
N LYS A 84 6.95 -6.02 -11.87
CA LYS A 84 6.26 -5.94 -13.19
C LYS A 84 4.79 -5.49 -13.09
N GLY A 85 4.11 -5.84 -12.00
CA GLY A 85 2.71 -5.44 -11.74
C GLY A 85 2.51 -4.04 -11.13
N ARG A 86 3.54 -3.19 -11.06
CA ARG A 86 3.44 -1.86 -10.43
C ARG A 86 2.43 -0.93 -11.09
N TRP A 87 2.31 -0.98 -12.42
CA TRP A 87 1.38 -0.11 -13.14
C TRP A 87 -0.10 -0.48 -12.91
N PRO A 88 -0.52 -1.76 -13.05
CA PRO A 88 -1.85 -2.18 -12.64
C PRO A 88 -2.14 -1.89 -11.17
N ALA A 89 -1.15 -2.06 -10.27
CA ALA A 89 -1.30 -1.73 -8.86
C ALA A 89 -1.53 -0.23 -8.63
N LEU A 90 -0.84 0.64 -9.40
CA LEU A 90 -1.07 2.10 -9.36
C LEU A 90 -2.48 2.47 -9.83
N ALA A 91 -2.94 1.87 -10.93
CA ALA A 91 -4.30 2.10 -11.43
C ALA A 91 -5.34 1.68 -10.39
N LEU A 92 -5.15 0.53 -9.74
CA LEU A 92 -6.01 0.06 -8.65
C LEU A 92 -5.98 1.01 -7.45
N ALA A 93 -4.80 1.49 -7.03
CA ALA A 93 -4.68 2.43 -5.92
C ALA A 93 -5.38 3.77 -6.22
N GLY A 94 -5.26 4.27 -7.45
CA GLY A 94 -6.00 5.45 -7.91
C GLY A 94 -7.52 5.21 -7.89
N GLY A 95 -7.98 4.06 -8.37
CA GLY A 95 -9.38 3.66 -8.32
C GLY A 95 -9.91 3.55 -6.88
N ILE A 96 -9.11 3.01 -5.95
CA ILE A 96 -9.44 2.98 -4.52
C ILE A 96 -9.57 4.42 -3.98
N GLY A 97 -8.62 5.31 -4.25
CA GLY A 97 -8.70 6.70 -3.82
C GLY A 97 -9.94 7.41 -4.37
N PHE A 98 -10.23 7.25 -5.67
CA PHE A 98 -11.43 7.78 -6.29
C PHE A 98 -12.70 7.22 -5.66
N SER A 99 -12.77 5.92 -5.38
CA SER A 99 -13.94 5.29 -4.77
C SER A 99 -14.27 5.87 -3.39
N ARG A 100 -13.27 6.34 -2.63
CA ARG A 100 -13.51 6.96 -1.31
C ARG A 100 -14.23 8.29 -1.43
N MET A 101 -13.95 9.06 -2.48
CA MET A 101 -14.68 10.30 -2.80
C MET A 101 -16.07 9.99 -3.35
N TYR A 102 -16.17 9.03 -4.27
CA TYR A 102 -17.45 8.61 -4.86
C TYR A 102 -18.45 8.12 -3.80
N LEU A 103 -17.97 7.38 -2.80
CA LEU A 103 -18.78 6.91 -1.67
C LEU A 103 -19.08 8.00 -0.64
N TYR A 104 -18.68 9.25 -0.88
CA TYR A 104 -18.88 10.39 0.00
C TYR A 104 -18.26 10.24 1.40
N LEU A 105 -17.20 9.43 1.50
CA LEU A 105 -16.50 9.14 2.76
C LEU A 105 -15.34 10.08 3.06
N HIS A 106 -14.72 10.65 2.01
CA HIS A 106 -13.52 11.49 2.10
C HIS A 106 -13.57 12.65 1.14
N PHE A 107 -13.02 13.79 1.54
CA PHE A 107 -12.73 14.91 0.65
C PHE A 107 -11.52 14.59 -0.25
N LEU A 108 -11.39 15.32 -1.36
CA LEU A 108 -10.21 15.22 -2.22
C LEU A 108 -8.90 15.42 -1.45
N THR A 109 -8.88 16.38 -0.51
CA THR A 109 -7.71 16.67 0.33
C THR A 109 -7.33 15.52 1.25
N ASP A 110 -8.29 14.71 1.71
CA ASP A 110 -8.03 13.52 2.52
C ASP A 110 -7.37 12.43 1.68
N VAL A 111 -7.81 12.30 0.43
CA VAL A 111 -7.21 11.38 -0.54
C VAL A 111 -5.79 11.81 -0.88
N LEU A 112 -5.56 13.08 -1.17
CA LEU A 112 -4.21 13.61 -1.44
C LEU A 112 -3.28 13.47 -0.21
N GLY A 113 -3.79 13.74 1.00
CA GLY A 113 -3.08 13.48 2.25
C GLY A 113 -2.74 12.00 2.42
N GLY A 114 -3.67 11.12 2.06
CA GLY A 114 -3.45 9.67 2.03
C GLY A 114 -2.36 9.26 1.04
N VAL A 115 -2.35 9.83 -0.18
CA VAL A 115 -1.29 9.60 -1.18
C VAL A 115 0.07 10.00 -0.61
N ALA A 116 0.19 11.22 -0.08
CA ALA A 116 1.45 11.72 0.48
C ALA A 116 1.96 10.85 1.64
N THR A 117 1.08 10.52 2.58
CA THR A 117 1.39 9.63 3.72
C THR A 117 1.81 8.24 3.24
N GLY A 118 1.08 7.67 2.28
CA GLY A 118 1.38 6.35 1.72
C GLY A 118 2.73 6.31 1.01
N VAL A 119 3.01 7.28 0.14
CA VAL A 119 4.28 7.40 -0.56
C VAL A 119 5.45 7.52 0.43
N PHE A 120 5.30 8.35 1.45
CA PHE A 120 6.30 8.50 2.51
C PHE A 120 6.55 7.18 3.25
N CYS A 121 5.50 6.47 3.67
CA CYS A 121 5.63 5.19 4.38
C CYS A 121 6.28 4.11 3.50
N GLY A 122 5.91 4.04 2.22
CA GLY A 122 6.51 3.10 1.28
C GLY A 122 8.00 3.37 1.03
N TRP A 123 8.36 4.64 0.87
CA TRP A 123 9.75 5.07 0.74
C TRP A 123 10.56 4.76 2.03
N LEU A 124 10.01 5.10 3.19
CA LEU A 124 10.65 4.84 4.47
C LEU A 124 10.88 3.34 4.70
N ALA A 125 9.87 2.51 4.41
CA ALA A 125 9.97 1.06 4.52
C ALA A 125 11.09 0.48 3.64
N ALA A 126 11.18 0.93 2.38
CA ALA A 126 12.22 0.50 1.46
C ALA A 126 13.61 0.94 1.93
N THR A 127 13.74 2.16 2.45
CA THR A 127 15.00 2.70 2.99
C THR A 127 15.45 1.92 4.24
N LEU A 128 14.53 1.68 5.18
CA LEU A 128 14.82 0.89 6.39
C LEU A 128 15.23 -0.54 6.03
N TRP A 129 14.55 -1.14 5.06
CA TRP A 129 14.89 -2.46 4.54
C TRP A 129 16.32 -2.51 3.99
N GLN A 130 16.66 -1.59 3.10
CA GLN A 130 17.99 -1.56 2.48
C GLN A 130 19.11 -1.30 3.50
N LYS A 131 18.86 -0.45 4.49
CA LYS A 131 19.88 -0.06 5.45
C LYS A 131 20.10 -1.11 6.54
N TRP A 132 19.03 -1.74 7.04
CA TRP A 132 19.10 -2.54 8.28
C TRP A 132 18.81 -4.03 8.08
N ILE A 133 17.99 -4.41 7.11
CA ILE A 133 17.51 -5.77 6.97
C ILE A 133 18.21 -6.48 5.80
N SER A 134 18.33 -5.84 4.65
CA SER A 134 18.91 -6.43 3.44
C SER A 134 20.34 -6.98 3.65
N PRO A 135 21.24 -6.32 4.40
CA PRO A 135 22.59 -6.84 4.63
C PRO A 135 22.62 -8.19 5.37
N HIS A 136 21.57 -8.49 6.14
CA HIS A 136 21.46 -9.71 6.96
C HIS A 136 20.44 -10.71 6.36
N TRP A 137 19.83 -10.36 5.22
CA TRP A 137 18.83 -11.19 4.58
C TRP A 137 19.49 -12.28 3.73
N PRO A 138 19.17 -13.56 3.91
CA PRO A 138 19.79 -14.62 3.13
C PRO A 138 19.44 -14.44 1.65
N GLU A 139 20.46 -14.35 0.80
CA GLU A 139 20.27 -14.37 -0.64
C GLU A 139 19.58 -15.65 -1.05
N THR A 140 18.54 -15.56 -1.86
CA THR A 140 17.95 -16.74 -2.47
C THR A 140 19.00 -17.38 -3.39
N PRO A 141 19.32 -18.67 -3.24
CA PRO A 141 20.25 -19.33 -4.15
C PRO A 141 19.79 -19.11 -5.60
N PRO A 142 20.73 -18.91 -6.52
CA PRO A 142 20.42 -18.77 -7.94
C PRO A 142 19.57 -19.95 -8.41
N ASP A 143 18.60 -19.68 -9.29
CA ASP A 143 17.80 -20.74 -9.89
C ASP A 143 18.70 -21.83 -10.48
N PRO A 144 18.41 -23.12 -10.26
CA PRO A 144 19.17 -24.19 -10.86
C PRO A 144 19.19 -24.00 -12.39
N PRO A 145 20.33 -24.27 -13.05
CA PRO A 145 20.45 -24.09 -14.49
C PRO A 145 19.33 -24.87 -15.18
N LYS A 146 18.58 -24.22 -16.04
CA LYS A 146 17.52 -24.84 -16.85
C LYS A 146 18.17 -25.97 -17.63
N THR A 147 17.93 -27.22 -17.23
CA THR A 147 18.35 -28.37 -17.96
C THR A 147 17.80 -28.29 -19.39
N LYS A 148 18.67 -28.08 -20.38
CA LYS A 148 18.29 -28.19 -21.78
C LYS A 148 17.73 -29.62 -21.96
N LYS A 149 16.44 -29.75 -22.24
CA LYS A 149 15.87 -30.99 -22.70
C LYS A 149 16.70 -31.45 -23.91
N ARG A 150 17.51 -32.49 -23.75
CA ARG A 150 18.13 -33.17 -24.87
C ARG A 150 16.98 -33.70 -25.72
N THR A 151 16.78 -33.17 -26.87
CA THR A 151 15.97 -33.76 -27.93
C THR A 151 16.74 -35.00 -28.40
N VAL A 152 16.26 -36.17 -28.00
CA VAL A 152 16.72 -37.41 -28.57
C VAL A 152 16.00 -37.55 -29.91
N THR A 153 16.74 -37.39 -30.98
CA THR A 153 16.31 -37.75 -32.35
C THR A 153 16.43 -39.25 -32.54
#